data_a58ebc380242bc9a7fb7b1ca49b36c3a
#
_entry.id   a58ebc380242bc9a7fb7b1ca49b36c3a
#
_cell.length_a   1.000
_cell.length_b   1.000
_cell.length_c   1.000
_cell.angle_alpha   90.00
_cell.angle_beta   90.00
_cell.angle_gamma   90.00
#
_symmetry.space_group_name_H-M   'P 1'
#
loop_
_entity.id
_entity.type
_entity.pdbx_description
1 polymer ?
#
loop_
_entity_poly.entity_id
_entity_poly.type
_entity_poly.pdbx_seq_one_letter_code
_entity_poly.pdbx_strand_id
1 'polypeptide(L)'
;MKTSFILIALLTCQSGLAAEVPYHKVDVCVYGGTASGVMAALAAEKEGAKVILIEPSRWLGGMTGGGINHLDWGKGSTVGGTTYKILMEGLEVREQKHHGGHAIQ
;
A
#
# COMPACT_ATOMS: atom_id res chain seq x y z
N MET A 1 -46.27 18.62 -35.10
CA MET A 1 -46.13 17.43 -34.20
C MET A 1 -44.72 16.84 -34.12
N LYS A 2 -43.69 17.40 -34.75
CA LYS A 2 -42.32 16.84 -34.73
C LYS A 2 -41.37 17.51 -33.71
N THR A 3 -41.75 18.62 -33.14
CA THR A 3 -40.91 19.40 -32.17
C THR A 3 -41.08 18.97 -30.71
N SER A 4 -42.25 18.34 -30.36
CA SER A 4 -42.50 17.88 -28.99
C SER A 4 -41.69 16.65 -28.55
N PHE A 5 -41.27 15.79 -29.49
CA PHE A 5 -40.47 14.60 -29.17
C PHE A 5 -39.02 14.93 -28.84
N ILE A 6 -38.46 16.00 -29.38
CA ILE A 6 -37.07 16.40 -29.14
C ILE A 6 -36.93 17.00 -27.74
N LEU A 7 -37.97 17.68 -27.24
CA LEU A 7 -37.93 18.29 -25.91
C LEU A 7 -37.98 17.25 -24.79
N ILE A 8 -38.68 16.14 -25.00
CA ILE A 8 -38.79 15.05 -24.02
C ILE A 8 -37.47 14.24 -23.96
N ALA A 9 -36.77 14.07 -25.09
CA ALA A 9 -35.47 13.36 -25.14
C ALA A 9 -34.35 14.14 -24.43
N LEU A 10 -34.41 15.46 -24.39
CA LEU A 10 -33.44 16.32 -23.68
C LEU A 10 -33.64 16.34 -22.16
N LEU A 11 -34.84 16.04 -21.65
CA LEU A 11 -35.12 16.04 -20.22
C LEU A 11 -34.74 14.74 -19.51
N THR A 12 -34.52 13.66 -20.25
CA THR A 12 -34.16 12.34 -19.66
C THR A 12 -32.66 12.10 -19.49
N CYS A 13 -31.81 13.01 -19.95
CA CYS A 13 -30.34 12.86 -19.91
C CYS A 13 -29.68 13.46 -18.66
N GLN A 14 -30.46 13.83 -17.62
CA GLN A 14 -29.91 14.46 -16.39
C GLN A 14 -29.93 13.58 -15.15
N SER A 15 -30.22 12.30 -15.28
CA SER A 15 -29.93 11.37 -14.17
C SER A 15 -28.46 10.95 -14.26
N GLY A 16 -27.56 11.90 -14.11
CA GLY A 16 -26.18 11.58 -13.76
C GLY A 16 -26.26 10.84 -12.42
N LEU A 17 -26.09 9.52 -12.45
CA LEU A 17 -25.81 8.75 -11.26
C LEU A 17 -24.54 9.36 -10.66
N ALA A 18 -24.72 10.23 -9.68
CA ALA A 18 -23.64 10.62 -8.80
C ALA A 18 -23.24 9.32 -8.09
N ALA A 19 -22.22 8.64 -8.61
CA ALA A 19 -21.63 7.49 -7.93
C ALA A 19 -21.18 8.01 -6.57
N GLU A 20 -21.77 7.45 -5.51
CA GLU A 20 -21.40 7.78 -4.14
C GLU A 20 -19.93 7.41 -3.98
N VAL A 21 -19.06 8.39 -3.80
CA VAL A 21 -17.63 8.17 -3.62
C VAL A 21 -17.45 7.57 -2.23
N PRO A 22 -16.96 6.33 -2.11
CA PRO A 22 -16.71 5.73 -0.81
C PRO A 22 -15.66 6.57 -0.06
N TYR A 23 -15.96 6.92 1.19
CA TYR A 23 -15.01 7.62 2.05
C TYR A 23 -14.64 6.75 3.24
N HIS A 24 -13.40 6.91 3.71
CA HIS A 24 -12.88 6.22 4.89
C HIS A 24 -12.54 7.25 5.96
N LYS A 25 -13.09 7.07 7.16
CA LYS A 25 -12.73 7.88 8.32
C LYS A 25 -11.60 7.20 9.07
N VAL A 26 -10.46 7.82 9.11
CA VAL A 26 -9.22 7.31 9.72
C VAL A 26 -8.54 8.42 10.52
N ASP A 27 -7.65 8.02 11.43
CA ASP A 27 -6.86 8.97 12.23
C ASP A 27 -5.62 9.43 11.45
N VAL A 28 -5.03 8.53 10.67
CA VAL A 28 -3.84 8.79 9.86
C VAL A 28 -4.04 8.27 8.44
N CYS A 29 -3.81 9.15 7.47
CA CYS A 29 -3.77 8.79 6.06
C CYS A 29 -2.34 8.97 5.54
N VAL A 30 -1.70 7.88 5.11
CA VAL A 30 -0.38 7.91 4.48
C VAL A 30 -0.56 7.78 2.97
N TYR A 31 -0.13 8.80 2.23
CA TYR A 31 -0.15 8.77 0.77
C TYR A 31 1.25 8.48 0.23
N GLY A 32 1.41 7.33 -0.41
CA GLY A 32 2.65 6.80 -0.94
C GLY A 32 3.14 5.59 -0.13
N GLY A 33 3.08 4.42 -0.75
CA GLY A 33 3.54 3.15 -0.19
C GLY A 33 5.05 2.93 -0.35
N THR A 34 5.86 3.98 -0.26
CA THR A 34 7.32 3.87 -0.21
C THR A 34 7.76 3.13 1.07
N ALA A 35 9.03 2.77 1.17
CA ALA A 35 9.55 2.14 2.40
C ALA A 35 9.24 2.99 3.64
N SER A 36 9.45 4.31 3.56
CA SER A 36 9.15 5.23 4.66
C SER A 36 7.64 5.35 4.94
N GLY A 37 6.81 5.36 3.89
CA GLY A 37 5.35 5.40 4.05
C GLY A 37 4.81 4.15 4.74
N VAL A 38 5.30 2.97 4.37
CA VAL A 38 4.95 1.71 5.04
C VAL A 38 5.38 1.75 6.51
N MET A 39 6.61 2.20 6.80
CA MET A 39 7.08 2.32 8.19
C MET A 39 6.27 3.31 9.00
N ALA A 40 5.87 4.45 8.41
CA ALA A 40 5.03 5.43 9.08
C ALA A 40 3.64 4.88 9.40
N ALA A 41 3.04 4.16 8.45
CA ALA A 41 1.74 3.52 8.65
C ALA A 41 1.79 2.47 9.77
N LEU A 42 2.80 1.61 9.78
CA LEU A 42 3.00 0.60 10.82
C LEU A 42 3.28 1.21 12.19
N ALA A 43 4.05 2.29 12.25
CA ALA A 43 4.32 2.98 13.49
C ALA A 43 3.04 3.62 14.08
N ALA A 44 2.23 4.26 13.25
CA ALA A 44 0.98 4.85 13.67
C ALA A 44 -0.04 3.79 14.14
N GLU A 45 -0.14 2.68 13.42
CA GLU A 45 -1.01 1.55 13.80
C GLU A 45 -0.59 0.95 15.14
N LYS A 46 0.71 0.79 15.36
CA LYS A 46 1.25 0.29 16.62
C LYS A 46 0.92 1.18 17.83
N GLU A 47 0.77 2.47 17.61
CA GLU A 47 0.31 3.44 18.63
C GLU A 47 -1.23 3.47 18.78
N GLY A 48 -1.94 2.57 18.08
CA GLY A 48 -3.39 2.42 18.17
C GLY A 48 -4.21 3.31 17.25
N ALA A 49 -3.57 4.02 16.31
CA ALA A 49 -4.28 4.83 15.34
C ALA A 49 -4.95 3.95 14.27
N LYS A 50 -6.13 4.36 13.82
CA LYS A 50 -6.76 3.81 12.62
C LYS A 50 -6.09 4.40 11.39
N VAL A 51 -5.38 3.57 10.64
CA VAL A 51 -4.53 4.02 9.54
C VAL A 51 -5.05 3.55 8.19
N ILE A 52 -4.91 4.40 7.17
CA ILE A 52 -5.02 4.01 5.77
C ILE A 52 -3.72 4.35 5.05
N LEU A 53 -3.21 3.41 4.26
CA LEU A 53 -2.09 3.62 3.35
C LEU A 53 -2.62 3.58 1.92
N ILE A 54 -2.34 4.61 1.16
CA ILE A 54 -2.75 4.76 -0.24
C ILE A 54 -1.52 4.70 -1.12
N GLU A 55 -1.49 3.72 -2.03
CA GLU A 55 -0.42 3.53 -3.00
C GLU A 55 -1.01 3.37 -4.40
N PRO A 56 -0.69 4.26 -5.36
CA PRO A 56 -1.21 4.19 -6.71
C PRO A 56 -0.63 3.03 -7.54
N SER A 57 0.52 2.49 -7.16
CA SER A 57 1.10 1.31 -7.80
C SER A 57 0.58 0.03 -7.16
N ARG A 58 0.95 -1.11 -7.75
CA ARG A 58 0.61 -2.43 -7.20
C ARG A 58 1.62 -2.97 -6.19
N TRP A 59 2.64 -2.20 -5.83
CA TRP A 59 3.75 -2.62 -4.98
C TRP A 59 3.92 -1.68 -3.80
N LEU A 60 4.14 -2.26 -2.63
CA LEU A 60 4.51 -1.53 -1.42
C LEU A 60 6.02 -1.62 -1.17
N GLY A 61 6.55 -0.64 -0.45
CA GLY A 61 7.94 -0.63 -0.02
C GLY A 61 8.91 0.07 -0.98
N GLY A 62 8.43 0.60 -2.12
CA GLY A 62 9.28 1.25 -3.11
C GLY A 62 10.41 0.32 -3.59
N MET A 63 11.64 0.81 -3.63
CA MET A 63 12.78 -0.03 -4.02
C MET A 63 13.02 -1.19 -3.05
N THR A 64 12.80 -1.01 -1.76
CA THR A 64 12.99 -2.06 -0.74
C THR A 64 12.03 -3.23 -0.94
N GLY A 65 10.76 -2.96 -1.32
CA GLY A 65 9.76 -3.98 -1.60
C GLY A 65 9.69 -4.44 -3.06
N GLY A 66 10.36 -3.73 -3.96
CA GLY A 66 10.22 -3.90 -5.41
C GLY A 66 11.05 -5.01 -6.05
N GLY A 67 11.65 -5.91 -5.26
CA GLY A 67 12.37 -7.09 -5.76
C GLY A 67 13.89 -6.89 -5.94
N ILE A 68 14.47 -5.85 -5.37
CA ILE A 68 15.93 -5.72 -5.27
C ILE A 68 16.43 -6.82 -4.35
N ASN A 69 17.32 -7.66 -4.85
CA ASN A 69 17.80 -8.85 -4.13
C ASN A 69 19.01 -8.58 -3.21
N HIS A 70 19.52 -7.37 -3.21
CA HIS A 70 20.66 -6.95 -2.38
C HIS A 70 20.39 -5.60 -1.72
N LEU A 71 20.68 -5.51 -0.43
CA LEU A 71 20.59 -4.28 0.34
C LEU A 71 22.01 -3.79 0.64
N ASP A 72 22.28 -2.54 0.27
CA ASP A 72 23.50 -1.86 0.68
C ASP A 72 23.34 -1.40 2.13
N TRP A 73 23.87 -2.18 3.06
CA TRP A 73 23.72 -1.93 4.50
C TRP A 73 24.51 -0.72 5.01
N GLY A 74 25.57 -0.33 4.30
CA GLY A 74 26.49 0.64 4.83
C GLY A 74 27.03 0.18 6.19
N LYS A 75 26.92 1.07 7.20
CA LYS A 75 27.16 0.65 8.59
C LYS A 75 25.85 0.14 9.18
N GLY A 76 25.72 -1.15 9.45
CA GLY A 76 24.52 -1.76 10.02
C GLY A 76 24.05 -1.11 11.33
N SER A 77 24.98 -0.51 12.10
CA SER A 77 24.67 0.25 13.32
C SER A 77 23.86 1.54 13.09
N THR A 78 23.72 2.00 11.85
CA THR A 78 22.91 3.19 11.51
C THR A 78 21.45 2.85 11.23
N VAL A 79 21.13 1.57 11.05
CA VAL A 79 19.77 1.09 10.84
C VAL A 79 19.15 0.72 12.18
N GLY A 80 18.01 1.31 12.51
CA GLY A 80 17.36 1.07 13.79
C GLY A 80 15.83 1.00 13.68
N GLY A 81 15.20 0.91 14.85
CA GLY A 81 13.74 0.93 14.97
C GLY A 81 13.02 -0.19 14.22
N THR A 82 11.84 0.12 13.70
CA THR A 82 10.98 -0.82 12.97
C THR A 82 11.64 -1.32 11.69
N THR A 83 12.42 -0.49 11.01
CA THR A 83 13.15 -0.88 9.79
C THR A 83 14.12 -2.02 10.06
N TYR A 84 14.92 -1.90 11.12
CA TYR A 84 15.86 -2.97 11.52
C TYR A 84 15.13 -4.28 11.79
N LYS A 85 14.04 -4.22 12.57
CA LYS A 85 13.24 -5.40 12.91
C LYS A 85 12.71 -6.12 11.66
N ILE A 86 12.11 -5.39 10.72
CA ILE A 86 11.55 -5.98 9.49
C ILE A 86 12.64 -6.59 8.62
N LEU A 87 13.79 -5.94 8.52
CA LEU A 87 14.92 -6.47 7.75
C LEU A 87 15.49 -7.75 8.37
N MET A 88 15.58 -7.82 9.70
CA MET A 88 16.07 -9.02 10.40
C MET A 88 15.09 -10.18 10.29
N GLU A 89 13.79 -9.94 10.48
CA GLU A 89 12.75 -10.96 10.28
C GLU A 89 12.75 -11.50 8.84
N GLY A 90 12.95 -10.63 7.85
CA GLY A 90 13.07 -11.03 6.45
C GLY A 90 14.30 -11.90 6.17
N LEU A 91 15.42 -11.67 6.87
CA LEU A 91 16.61 -12.49 6.78
C LEU A 91 16.40 -13.86 7.41
N GLU A 92 15.77 -13.94 8.58
CA GLU A 92 15.45 -15.21 9.25
C GLU A 92 14.56 -16.11 8.37
N VAL A 93 13.53 -15.55 7.74
CA VAL A 93 12.67 -16.29 6.80
C VAL A 93 13.46 -16.81 5.61
N ARG A 94 14.44 -16.05 5.12
CA ARG A 94 15.29 -16.45 4.01
C ARG A 94 16.22 -17.60 4.38
N GLU A 95 16.79 -17.57 5.58
CA GLU A 95 17.65 -18.65 6.09
C GLU A 95 16.87 -19.95 6.28
N GLN A 96 15.68 -19.89 6.88
CA GLN A 96 14.81 -21.07 7.03
C GLN A 96 14.46 -21.70 5.68
N LYS A 97 14.21 -20.90 4.65
CA LYS A 97 13.90 -21.39 3.31
C LYS A 97 15.10 -22.08 2.65
N HIS A 98 16.31 -21.61 2.93
CA HIS A 98 17.54 -22.24 2.42
C HIS A 98 17.85 -23.59 3.09
N HIS A 99 17.56 -23.70 4.39
CA HIS A 99 17.78 -24.95 5.14
C HIS A 99 16.67 -25.99 4.91
N GLY A 100 15.43 -25.55 4.59
CA GLY A 100 14.31 -26.42 4.24
C GLY A 100 14.35 -26.99 2.82
N GLY A 101 15.16 -26.46 1.94
CA GLY A 101 15.24 -26.86 0.53
C GLY A 101 16.04 -28.14 0.24
N HIS A 102 16.66 -28.77 1.24
CA HIS A 102 17.42 -30.00 1.11
C HIS A 102 16.69 -31.26 1.58
N ALA A 103 15.40 -31.20 1.85
CA ALA A 103 14.61 -32.35 2.31
C ALA A 103 13.65 -32.88 1.25
N ILE A 104 14.03 -32.86 -0.04
CA ILE A 104 13.33 -33.64 -1.08
C ILE A 104 14.39 -34.41 -1.88
N GLN A 105 14.78 -35.56 -1.39
CA GLN A 105 15.21 -36.69 -2.18
C GLN A 105 14.15 -37.77 -2.14
#